data_873d7c13a6a8ec017cb017d5d5bdc76e
#
_entry.id   873d7c13a6a8ec017cb017d5d5bdc76e
#
_cell.length_a   1.000
_cell.length_b   1.000
_cell.length_c   1.000
_cell.angle_alpha   90.00
_cell.angle_beta   90.00
_cell.angle_gamma   90.00
#
_symmetry.space_group_name_H-M   'P 1'
#
loop_
_entity.id
_entity.type
_entity.pdbx_description
1 polymer ?
#
loop_
_entity_poly.entity_id
_entity_poly.type
_entity_poly.pdbx_seq_one_letter_code
_entity_poly.pdbx_strand_id
1 'polypeptide(L)'
;MSLNRVIDAKIDKDNPRTAGRAIPAGLISKVETLAFILFSFALLFVSAFQLNMLAVYLLPLAVFFLVFYSYTKRFTWLCHVFLGLTIGIAPLGGWVGATGTLQLEAYLLFFAVAFWTAGFDVIYATQDADYDRGAGLHSIPSRFGIRKALMFAKAFHILSFSLLLWLFAASTLGWVFLVGVLIAGAIMVYEHSLVSADDLSKVNVAFFTMNGVISIVMLIFTIGDLLI
;
A
#
# COMPACT_ATOMS: atom_id res chain seq x y z
N MET A 1 7.96 -3.86 -4.67
CA MET A 1 8.76 -4.22 -3.46
C MET A 1 10.23 -4.51 -3.79
N SER A 2 10.56 -5.46 -4.70
CA SER A 2 11.97 -5.82 -5.02
C SER A 2 12.80 -4.63 -5.52
N LEU A 3 12.25 -3.76 -6.37
CA LEU A 3 12.94 -2.56 -6.84
C LEU A 3 13.30 -1.60 -5.68
N ASN A 4 12.39 -1.39 -4.74
CA ASN A 4 12.67 -0.59 -3.55
C ASN A 4 13.83 -1.18 -2.72
N ARG A 5 13.91 -2.52 -2.59
CA ARG A 5 15.02 -3.18 -1.89
C ARG A 5 16.38 -2.94 -2.56
N VAL A 6 16.42 -2.87 -3.89
CA VAL A 6 17.65 -2.56 -4.63
C VAL A 6 18.03 -1.08 -4.44
N ILE A 7 17.05 -0.18 -4.59
CA ILE A 7 17.24 1.27 -4.46
C ILE A 7 17.66 1.66 -3.05
N ASP A 8 17.04 1.06 -2.03
CA ASP A 8 17.27 1.40 -0.63
C ASP A 8 18.32 0.49 0.06
N ALA A 9 19.02 -0.37 -0.69
CA ALA A 9 19.95 -1.34 -0.13
C ALA A 9 21.01 -0.75 0.82
N LYS A 10 21.49 0.48 0.54
CA LYS A 10 22.43 1.19 1.42
C LYS A 10 21.74 1.68 2.70
N ILE A 11 20.59 2.32 2.57
CA ILE A 11 19.76 2.79 3.70
C ILE A 11 19.36 1.62 4.59
N ASP A 12 18.92 0.50 3.98
CA ASP A 12 18.54 -0.71 4.68
C ASP A 12 19.71 -1.34 5.46
N LYS A 13 20.92 -1.27 4.92
CA LYS A 13 22.14 -1.78 5.57
C LYS A 13 22.50 -0.97 6.82
N ASP A 14 22.32 0.33 6.76
CA ASP A 14 22.71 1.26 7.82
C ASP A 14 21.63 1.33 8.94
N ASN A 15 20.41 0.87 8.68
CA ASN A 15 19.33 0.81 9.66
C ASN A 15 19.33 -0.57 10.39
N PRO A 16 19.54 -0.61 11.72
CA PRO A 16 19.58 -1.85 12.50
C PRO A 16 18.35 -2.74 12.31
N ARG A 17 17.15 -2.16 12.13
CA ARG A 17 15.92 -2.92 11.93
C ARG A 17 15.87 -3.63 10.57
N THR A 18 16.51 -3.08 9.54
CA THR A 18 16.42 -3.59 8.16
C THR A 18 17.72 -4.19 7.63
N ALA A 19 18.82 -4.15 8.41
CA ALA A 19 20.11 -4.70 8.03
C ALA A 19 20.06 -6.22 7.75
N GLY A 20 19.14 -6.95 8.40
CA GLY A 20 18.89 -8.37 8.16
C GLY A 20 18.09 -8.71 6.89
N ARG A 21 17.70 -7.73 6.07
CA ARG A 21 17.00 -7.96 4.80
C ARG A 21 17.91 -8.66 3.79
N ALA A 22 17.33 -9.42 2.85
CA ALA A 22 18.04 -10.34 1.97
C ALA A 22 19.23 -9.68 1.20
N ILE A 23 19.05 -8.46 0.65
CA ILE A 23 20.14 -7.78 -0.08
C ILE A 23 21.22 -7.24 0.87
N PRO A 24 20.92 -6.46 1.93
CA PRO A 24 21.90 -6.01 2.90
C PRO A 24 22.65 -7.15 3.58
N ALA A 25 21.98 -8.26 3.88
CA ALA A 25 22.57 -9.47 4.48
C ALA A 25 23.38 -10.32 3.50
N GLY A 26 23.39 -9.99 2.20
CA GLY A 26 24.14 -10.75 1.19
C GLY A 26 23.51 -12.09 0.79
N LEU A 27 22.25 -12.36 1.18
CA LEU A 27 21.55 -13.59 0.85
C LEU A 27 21.10 -13.62 -0.63
N ILE A 28 20.87 -12.47 -1.23
CA ILE A 28 20.52 -12.29 -2.65
C ILE A 28 21.31 -11.10 -3.17
N SER A 29 21.92 -11.25 -4.35
CA SER A 29 22.65 -10.17 -5.00
C SER A 29 21.72 -9.13 -5.63
N LYS A 30 22.23 -7.90 -5.81
CA LYS A 30 21.49 -6.87 -6.55
C LYS A 30 21.23 -7.27 -8.00
N VAL A 31 22.17 -8.02 -8.62
CA VAL A 31 22.07 -8.45 -10.02
C VAL A 31 20.94 -9.47 -10.18
N GLU A 32 20.85 -10.47 -9.32
CA GLU A 32 19.74 -11.44 -9.31
C GLU A 32 18.40 -10.75 -9.10
N THR A 33 18.33 -9.79 -8.16
CA THR A 33 17.12 -9.03 -7.91
C THR A 33 16.72 -8.17 -9.13
N LEU A 34 17.68 -7.52 -9.81
CA LEU A 34 17.42 -6.76 -11.03
C LEU A 34 16.94 -7.65 -12.17
N ALA A 35 17.54 -8.83 -12.36
CA ALA A 35 17.08 -9.81 -13.36
C ALA A 35 15.62 -10.22 -13.09
N PHE A 36 15.27 -10.51 -11.84
CA PHE A 36 13.88 -10.80 -11.43
C PHE A 36 12.94 -9.62 -11.71
N ILE A 37 13.35 -8.38 -11.44
CA ILE A 37 12.56 -7.17 -11.71
C ILE A 37 12.31 -7.02 -13.21
N LEU A 38 13.35 -7.16 -14.04
CA LEU A 38 13.23 -7.05 -15.50
C LEU A 38 12.29 -8.13 -16.06
N PHE A 39 12.41 -9.37 -15.60
CA PHE A 39 11.50 -10.45 -15.95
C PHE A 39 10.05 -10.14 -15.54
N SER A 40 9.84 -9.62 -14.33
CA SER A 40 8.50 -9.24 -13.83
C SER A 40 7.89 -8.10 -14.65
N PHE A 41 8.69 -7.10 -15.05
CA PHE A 41 8.23 -6.04 -15.93
C PHE A 41 7.89 -6.58 -17.34
N ALA A 42 8.71 -7.48 -17.89
CA ALA A 42 8.41 -8.11 -19.18
C ALA A 42 7.06 -8.85 -19.13
N LEU A 43 6.80 -9.63 -18.07
CA LEU A 43 5.51 -10.27 -17.87
C LEU A 43 4.36 -9.26 -17.74
N LEU A 44 4.56 -8.16 -17.00
CA LEU A 44 3.56 -7.10 -16.87
C LEU A 44 3.20 -6.51 -18.24
N PHE A 45 4.21 -6.18 -19.06
CA PHE A 45 3.99 -5.65 -20.41
C PHE A 45 3.25 -6.65 -21.30
N VAL A 46 3.72 -7.90 -21.36
CA VAL A 46 3.07 -8.95 -22.15
C VAL A 46 1.61 -9.14 -21.71
N SER A 47 1.35 -9.19 -20.40
CA SER A 47 -0.02 -9.33 -19.87
C SER A 47 -0.92 -8.16 -20.26
N ALA A 48 -0.43 -6.92 -20.16
CA ALA A 48 -1.23 -5.75 -20.52
C ALA A 48 -1.59 -5.71 -22.02
N PHE A 49 -0.67 -6.11 -22.90
CA PHE A 49 -0.94 -6.23 -24.34
C PHE A 49 -2.00 -7.29 -24.67
N GLN A 50 -2.18 -8.28 -23.80
CA GLN A 50 -3.20 -9.33 -23.96
C GLN A 50 -4.58 -8.94 -23.41
N LEU A 51 -4.67 -7.88 -22.60
CA LEU A 51 -5.92 -7.43 -22.02
C LEU A 51 -6.67 -6.47 -22.95
N ASN A 52 -6.27 -5.21 -22.96
CA ASN A 52 -6.87 -4.18 -23.80
C ASN A 52 -5.94 -2.96 -23.96
N MET A 53 -6.23 -2.12 -24.96
CA MET A 53 -5.38 -0.95 -25.26
C MET A 53 -5.33 0.09 -24.15
N LEU A 54 -6.39 0.23 -23.35
CA LEU A 54 -6.38 1.17 -22.22
C LEU A 54 -5.37 0.73 -21.15
N ALA A 55 -5.27 -0.57 -20.85
CA ALA A 55 -4.26 -1.10 -19.96
C ALA A 55 -2.84 -0.78 -20.45
N VAL A 56 -2.61 -0.91 -21.77
CA VAL A 56 -1.32 -0.56 -22.40
C VAL A 56 -1.00 0.93 -22.26
N TYR A 57 -1.97 1.81 -22.51
CA TYR A 57 -1.78 3.27 -22.37
C TYR A 57 -1.50 3.71 -20.93
N LEU A 58 -2.01 2.99 -19.93
CA LEU A 58 -1.77 3.28 -18.52
C LEU A 58 -0.46 2.69 -17.97
N LEU A 59 0.18 1.76 -18.69
CA LEU A 59 1.44 1.14 -18.25
C LEU A 59 2.55 2.14 -17.94
N PRO A 60 2.85 3.16 -18.77
CA PRO A 60 3.91 4.11 -18.47
C PRO A 60 3.69 4.84 -17.13
N LEU A 61 2.44 5.18 -16.82
CA LEU A 61 2.06 5.80 -15.55
C LEU A 61 2.26 4.83 -14.38
N ALA A 62 1.83 3.57 -14.55
CA ALA A 62 2.02 2.54 -13.53
C ALA A 62 3.51 2.29 -13.23
N VAL A 63 4.33 2.15 -14.28
CA VAL A 63 5.79 1.98 -14.16
C VAL A 63 6.43 3.20 -13.50
N PHE A 64 6.01 4.41 -13.87
CA PHE A 64 6.48 5.63 -13.22
C PHE A 64 6.25 5.57 -11.71
N PHE A 65 5.04 5.29 -11.25
CA PHE A 65 4.74 5.19 -9.82
C PHE A 65 5.51 4.06 -9.13
N LEU A 66 5.62 2.87 -9.76
CA LEU A 66 6.37 1.72 -9.25
C LEU A 66 7.86 2.01 -9.03
N VAL A 67 8.43 2.92 -9.81
CA VAL A 67 9.83 3.35 -9.66
C VAL A 67 9.93 4.54 -8.71
N PHE A 68 9.12 5.57 -8.94
CA PHE A 68 9.21 6.86 -8.30
C PHE A 68 9.00 6.80 -6.79
N TYR A 69 8.01 6.00 -6.31
CA TYR A 69 7.72 5.92 -4.87
C TYR A 69 8.95 5.54 -4.04
N SER A 70 9.85 4.71 -4.58
CA SER A 70 11.06 4.25 -3.89
C SER A 70 12.05 5.38 -3.59
N TYR A 71 11.96 6.51 -4.30
CA TYR A 71 12.82 7.67 -4.11
C TYR A 71 12.19 8.73 -3.20
N THR A 72 10.88 8.71 -3.00
CA THR A 72 10.12 9.79 -2.35
C THR A 72 10.56 10.07 -0.92
N LYS A 73 10.96 9.04 -0.16
CA LYS A 73 11.48 9.17 1.21
C LYS A 73 12.74 10.04 1.31
N ARG A 74 13.46 10.28 0.19
CA ARG A 74 14.66 11.10 0.14
C ARG A 74 14.39 12.60 0.09
N PHE A 75 13.16 13.02 -0.30
CA PHE A 75 12.85 14.44 -0.49
C PHE A 75 11.47 14.88 0.00
N THR A 76 10.56 13.94 0.33
CA THR A 76 9.20 14.31 0.78
C THR A 76 8.66 13.39 1.86
N TRP A 77 7.98 13.98 2.84
CA TRP A 77 7.26 13.27 3.89
C TRP A 77 5.95 12.60 3.39
N LEU A 78 5.52 12.92 2.16
CA LEU A 78 4.36 12.28 1.50
C LEU A 78 4.67 10.87 0.97
N CYS A 79 5.83 10.29 1.26
CA CYS A 79 6.26 8.98 0.77
C CYS A 79 5.21 7.87 0.99
N HIS A 80 4.46 7.91 2.11
CA HIS A 80 3.38 6.98 2.42
C HIS A 80 2.20 7.12 1.44
N VAL A 81 1.86 8.35 1.04
CA VAL A 81 0.81 8.61 0.05
C VAL A 81 1.25 8.11 -1.33
N PHE A 82 2.50 8.35 -1.72
CA PHE A 82 3.04 7.81 -2.98
C PHE A 82 3.07 6.28 -2.99
N LEU A 83 3.40 5.63 -1.88
CA LEU A 83 3.28 4.17 -1.75
C LEU A 83 1.82 3.74 -1.91
N GLY A 84 0.91 4.41 -1.22
CA GLY A 84 -0.52 4.13 -1.31
C GLY A 84 -1.05 4.24 -2.74
N LEU A 85 -0.75 5.34 -3.43
CA LEU A 85 -1.12 5.52 -4.85
C LEU A 85 -0.54 4.41 -5.72
N THR A 86 0.72 4.00 -5.47
CA THR A 86 1.36 2.92 -6.22
C THR A 86 0.65 1.58 -6.03
N ILE A 87 0.24 1.25 -4.80
CA ILE A 87 -0.49 0.01 -4.51
C ILE A 87 -1.92 0.07 -5.04
N GLY A 88 -2.58 1.24 -4.94
CA GLY A 88 -3.91 1.47 -5.51
C GLY A 88 -4.01 1.24 -7.02
N ILE A 89 -2.89 1.36 -7.77
CA ILE A 89 -2.85 1.02 -9.19
C ILE A 89 -3.22 -0.46 -9.43
N ALA A 90 -2.99 -1.37 -8.49
CA ALA A 90 -3.30 -2.79 -8.67
C ALA A 90 -4.81 -3.04 -8.87
N PRO A 91 -5.72 -2.63 -7.97
CA PRO A 91 -7.16 -2.78 -8.22
C PRO A 91 -7.66 -1.93 -9.40
N LEU A 92 -7.09 -0.74 -9.65
CA LEU A 92 -7.40 0.05 -10.84
C LEU A 92 -7.02 -0.71 -12.13
N GLY A 93 -5.84 -1.30 -12.16
CA GLY A 93 -5.37 -2.10 -13.28
C GLY A 93 -6.21 -3.37 -13.48
N GLY A 94 -6.65 -4.03 -12.40
CA GLY A 94 -7.58 -5.14 -12.43
C GLY A 94 -8.92 -4.75 -13.05
N TRP A 95 -9.49 -3.61 -12.63
CA TRP A 95 -10.72 -3.06 -13.21
C TRP A 95 -10.57 -2.78 -14.71
N VAL A 96 -9.54 -2.02 -15.08
CA VAL A 96 -9.27 -1.70 -16.49
C VAL A 96 -9.02 -2.96 -17.30
N GLY A 97 -8.26 -3.91 -16.77
CA GLY A 97 -7.98 -5.18 -17.44
C GLY A 97 -9.26 -5.98 -17.75
N ALA A 98 -10.22 -6.00 -16.82
CA ALA A 98 -11.47 -6.74 -16.97
C ALA A 98 -12.51 -6.01 -17.84
N THR A 99 -12.60 -4.68 -17.74
CA THR A 99 -13.69 -3.90 -18.34
C THR A 99 -13.29 -3.07 -19.55
N GLY A 100 -12.01 -2.77 -19.73
CA GLY A 100 -11.51 -1.84 -20.73
C GLY A 100 -11.93 -0.38 -20.50
N THR A 101 -12.44 -0.04 -19.30
CA THR A 101 -13.00 1.28 -19.01
C THR A 101 -12.46 1.86 -17.69
N LEU A 102 -12.58 3.19 -17.55
CA LEU A 102 -12.35 3.92 -16.30
C LEU A 102 -13.69 4.53 -15.86
N GLN A 103 -14.28 3.97 -14.81
CA GLN A 103 -15.54 4.40 -14.23
C GLN A 103 -15.32 4.92 -12.81
N LEU A 104 -16.33 5.54 -12.22
CA LEU A 104 -16.25 6.09 -10.86
C LEU A 104 -15.80 5.04 -9.84
N GLU A 105 -16.33 3.83 -9.95
CA GLU A 105 -16.05 2.70 -9.05
C GLU A 105 -14.58 2.32 -9.06
N ALA A 106 -13.93 2.37 -10.23
CA ALA A 106 -12.49 2.11 -10.36
C ALA A 106 -11.66 3.13 -9.59
N TYR A 107 -12.03 4.42 -9.66
CA TYR A 107 -11.36 5.48 -8.90
C TYR A 107 -11.64 5.39 -7.41
N LEU A 108 -12.88 5.07 -7.00
CA LEU A 108 -13.23 4.88 -5.60
C LEU A 108 -12.42 3.75 -4.99
N LEU A 109 -12.31 2.63 -5.68
CA LEU A 109 -11.51 1.48 -5.25
C LEU A 109 -10.02 1.82 -5.20
N PHE A 110 -9.49 2.50 -6.23
CA PHE A 110 -8.12 2.98 -6.29
C PHE A 110 -7.77 3.83 -5.06
N PHE A 111 -8.55 4.88 -4.78
CA PHE A 111 -8.28 5.77 -3.66
C PHE A 111 -8.54 5.11 -2.30
N ALA A 112 -9.54 4.24 -2.20
CA ALA A 112 -9.79 3.47 -0.97
C ALA A 112 -8.56 2.65 -0.59
N VAL A 113 -7.99 1.89 -1.53
CA VAL A 113 -6.79 1.09 -1.31
C VAL A 113 -5.56 1.98 -1.10
N ALA A 114 -5.45 3.11 -1.82
CA ALA A 114 -4.35 4.05 -1.65
C ALA A 114 -4.31 4.64 -0.23
N PHE A 115 -5.44 5.10 0.31
CA PHE A 115 -5.48 5.65 1.66
C PHE A 115 -5.36 4.58 2.74
N TRP A 116 -5.93 3.40 2.54
CA TRP A 116 -5.70 2.27 3.45
C TRP A 116 -4.20 1.94 3.54
N THR A 117 -3.53 1.81 2.40
CA THR A 117 -2.09 1.55 2.34
C THR A 117 -1.28 2.66 3.00
N ALA A 118 -1.58 3.92 2.70
CA ALA A 118 -0.90 5.05 3.32
C ALA A 118 -1.07 5.03 4.85
N GLY A 119 -2.27 4.69 5.34
CA GLY A 119 -2.56 4.62 6.78
C GLY A 119 -1.71 3.58 7.51
N PHE A 120 -1.73 2.34 7.04
CA PHE A 120 -0.96 1.30 7.70
C PHE A 120 0.57 1.46 7.52
N ASP A 121 1.02 2.04 6.40
CA ASP A 121 2.44 2.31 6.19
C ASP A 121 2.96 3.43 7.11
N VAL A 122 2.14 4.43 7.42
CA VAL A 122 2.46 5.44 8.45
C VAL A 122 2.60 4.78 9.83
N ILE A 123 1.70 3.84 10.20
CA ILE A 123 1.81 3.09 11.46
C ILE A 123 3.13 2.31 11.49
N TYR A 124 3.44 1.61 10.42
CA TYR A 124 4.67 0.81 10.31
C TYR A 124 5.94 1.68 10.39
N ALA A 125 5.92 2.85 9.75
CA ALA A 125 7.05 3.77 9.71
C ALA A 125 7.35 4.44 11.07
N THR A 126 6.45 4.35 12.06
CA THR A 126 6.73 4.86 13.42
C THR A 126 7.95 4.19 14.04
N GLN A 127 8.27 2.95 13.66
CA GLN A 127 9.43 2.20 14.14
C GLN A 127 10.77 2.79 13.66
N ASP A 128 10.75 3.50 12.53
CA ASP A 128 11.95 4.11 11.93
C ASP A 128 12.07 5.60 12.19
N ALA A 129 11.17 6.21 12.98
CA ALA A 129 11.07 7.66 13.13
C ALA A 129 12.39 8.34 13.52
N ASP A 130 13.11 7.77 14.47
CA ASP A 130 14.39 8.32 14.97
C ASP A 130 15.54 8.06 14.00
N TYR A 131 15.60 6.86 13.41
CA TYR A 131 16.57 6.55 12.37
C TYR A 131 16.39 7.48 11.16
N ASP A 132 15.16 7.62 10.65
CA ASP A 132 14.84 8.47 9.51
C ASP A 132 15.27 9.91 9.76
N ARG A 133 15.02 10.43 10.98
CA ARG A 133 15.42 11.79 11.37
C ARG A 133 16.95 11.95 11.38
N GLY A 134 17.65 10.97 11.95
CA GLY A 134 19.12 10.97 12.00
C GLY A 134 19.78 10.81 10.63
N ALA A 135 19.17 10.05 9.73
CA ALA A 135 19.66 9.77 8.38
C ALA A 135 19.22 10.84 7.34
N GLY A 136 18.47 11.88 7.74
CA GLY A 136 17.96 12.91 6.82
C GLY A 136 16.89 12.40 5.86
N LEU A 137 16.19 11.31 6.23
CA LEU A 137 15.08 10.76 5.46
C LEU A 137 13.75 11.38 5.91
N HIS A 138 12.83 11.49 4.96
CA HIS A 138 11.56 12.16 5.16
C HIS A 138 10.42 11.13 5.26
N SER A 139 9.71 11.16 6.38
CA SER A 139 8.48 10.39 6.61
C SER A 139 7.53 11.21 7.48
N ILE A 140 6.25 10.86 7.54
CA ILE A 140 5.30 11.52 8.44
C ILE A 140 5.77 11.39 9.89
N PRO A 141 6.17 10.20 10.41
CA PRO A 141 6.66 10.08 11.77
C PRO A 141 7.95 10.89 12.04
N SER A 142 8.92 10.88 11.10
CA SER A 142 10.18 11.63 11.30
C SER A 142 9.97 13.14 11.34
N ARG A 143 9.00 13.67 10.56
CA ARG A 143 8.72 15.10 10.45
C ARG A 143 7.80 15.62 11.56
N PHE A 144 6.74 14.91 11.89
CA PHE A 144 5.65 15.41 12.76
C PHE A 144 5.61 14.73 14.14
N GLY A 145 6.44 13.70 14.36
CA GLY A 145 6.43 12.87 15.56
C GLY A 145 5.36 11.79 15.54
N ILE A 146 5.52 10.79 16.41
CA ILE A 146 4.70 9.55 16.41
C ILE A 146 3.23 9.87 16.69
N ARG A 147 2.91 10.73 17.68
CA ARG A 147 1.51 11.06 18.03
C ARG A 147 0.74 11.65 16.84
N LYS A 148 1.33 12.62 16.12
CA LYS A 148 0.69 13.19 14.93
C LYS A 148 0.65 12.20 13.77
N ALA A 149 1.68 11.36 13.61
CA ALA A 149 1.69 10.32 12.59
C ALA A 149 0.52 9.35 12.75
N LEU A 150 0.23 8.88 13.97
CA LEU A 150 -0.93 8.04 14.24
C LEU A 150 -2.27 8.76 13.96
N MET A 151 -2.33 10.09 14.11
CA MET A 151 -3.51 10.87 13.69
C MET A 151 -3.66 10.89 12.17
N PHE A 152 -2.56 11.08 11.42
CA PHE A 152 -2.59 10.96 9.95
C PHE A 152 -3.04 9.57 9.50
N ALA A 153 -2.51 8.51 10.12
CA ALA A 153 -2.94 7.14 9.83
C ALA A 153 -4.45 6.94 10.04
N LYS A 154 -4.99 7.44 11.16
CA LYS A 154 -6.45 7.42 11.41
C LYS A 154 -7.23 8.16 10.34
N ALA A 155 -6.78 9.36 9.94
CA ALA A 155 -7.44 10.14 8.91
C ALA A 155 -7.44 9.40 7.56
N PHE A 156 -6.33 8.77 7.19
CA PHE A 156 -6.25 7.96 5.98
C PHE A 156 -7.20 6.74 6.02
N HIS A 157 -7.29 6.03 7.15
CA HIS A 157 -8.22 4.90 7.30
C HIS A 157 -9.69 5.36 7.28
N ILE A 158 -10.01 6.51 7.87
CA ILE A 158 -11.37 7.10 7.76
C ILE A 158 -11.70 7.42 6.30
N LEU A 159 -10.78 8.03 5.55
CA LEU A 159 -10.96 8.30 4.12
C LEU A 159 -11.15 7.01 3.33
N SER A 160 -10.32 5.99 3.57
CA SER A 160 -10.45 4.68 2.94
C SER A 160 -11.82 4.05 3.20
N PHE A 161 -12.24 4.00 4.45
CA PHE A 161 -13.55 3.47 4.85
C PHE A 161 -14.71 4.23 4.19
N SER A 162 -14.64 5.58 4.17
CA SER A 162 -15.66 6.41 3.54
C SER A 162 -15.75 6.16 2.03
N LEU A 163 -14.61 5.94 1.36
CA LEU A 163 -14.57 5.61 -0.08
C LEU A 163 -15.15 4.22 -0.36
N LEU A 164 -14.93 3.23 0.52
CA LEU A 164 -15.56 1.91 0.39
C LEU A 164 -17.08 1.99 0.59
N LEU A 165 -17.56 2.81 1.53
CA LEU A 165 -19.00 3.07 1.67
C LEU A 165 -19.58 3.79 0.45
N TRP A 166 -18.83 4.73 -0.12
CA TRP A 166 -19.27 5.38 -1.36
C TRP A 166 -19.25 4.41 -2.55
N LEU A 167 -18.25 3.53 -2.63
CA LEU A 167 -18.22 2.47 -3.63
C LEU A 167 -19.47 1.57 -3.53
N PHE A 168 -19.87 1.16 -2.34
CA PHE A 168 -21.13 0.44 -2.12
C PHE A 168 -22.34 1.23 -2.65
N ALA A 169 -22.44 2.52 -2.33
CA ALA A 169 -23.57 3.34 -2.74
C ALA A 169 -23.61 3.66 -4.25
N ALA A 170 -22.45 3.66 -4.92
CA ALA A 170 -22.31 3.99 -6.34
C ALA A 170 -22.33 2.77 -7.27
N SER A 171 -22.17 1.56 -6.74
CA SER A 171 -22.11 0.31 -7.50
C SER A 171 -23.36 -0.54 -7.33
N THR A 172 -23.41 -1.67 -8.03
CA THR A 172 -24.46 -2.70 -7.88
C THR A 172 -24.16 -3.71 -6.77
N LEU A 173 -23.10 -3.48 -5.98
CA LEU A 173 -22.72 -4.36 -4.86
C LEU A 173 -23.81 -4.34 -3.78
N GLY A 174 -24.12 -5.52 -3.24
CA GLY A 174 -25.21 -5.74 -2.29
C GLY A 174 -24.78 -5.69 -0.82
N TRP A 175 -25.66 -6.20 0.03
CA TRP A 175 -25.48 -6.16 1.49
C TRP A 175 -24.33 -7.00 2.00
N VAL A 176 -23.96 -8.07 1.28
CA VAL A 176 -22.82 -8.93 1.68
C VAL A 176 -21.53 -8.13 1.60
N PHE A 177 -21.33 -7.37 0.51
CA PHE A 177 -20.18 -6.46 0.41
C PHE A 177 -20.17 -5.40 1.53
N LEU A 178 -21.33 -4.79 1.83
CA LEU A 178 -21.44 -3.80 2.91
C LEU A 178 -21.03 -4.39 4.27
N VAL A 179 -21.47 -5.62 4.58
CA VAL A 179 -21.05 -6.31 5.82
C VAL A 179 -19.52 -6.47 5.85
N GLY A 180 -18.90 -6.85 4.73
CA GLY A 180 -17.44 -6.92 4.61
C GLY A 180 -16.76 -5.58 4.89
N VAL A 181 -17.30 -4.49 4.34
CA VAL A 181 -16.80 -3.12 4.59
C VAL A 181 -16.91 -2.73 6.06
N LEU A 182 -18.05 -3.04 6.72
CA LEU A 182 -18.24 -2.74 8.14
C LEU A 182 -17.28 -3.54 9.04
N ILE A 183 -17.04 -4.81 8.73
CA ILE A 183 -16.05 -5.64 9.41
C ILE A 183 -14.64 -5.07 9.21
N ALA A 184 -14.27 -4.71 7.98
CA ALA A 184 -12.99 -4.09 7.68
C ALA A 184 -12.80 -2.77 8.47
N GLY A 185 -13.84 -1.94 8.55
CA GLY A 185 -13.83 -0.72 9.37
C GLY A 185 -13.63 -1.00 10.85
N ALA A 186 -14.30 -2.01 11.40
CA ALA A 186 -14.11 -2.43 12.80
C ALA A 186 -12.67 -2.92 13.06
N ILE A 187 -12.08 -3.67 12.11
CA ILE A 187 -10.68 -4.11 12.20
C ILE A 187 -9.72 -2.92 12.14
N MET A 188 -9.96 -1.92 11.27
CA MET A 188 -9.16 -0.69 11.23
C MET A 188 -9.20 0.05 12.58
N VAL A 189 -10.37 0.14 13.22
CA VAL A 189 -10.49 0.73 14.57
C VAL A 189 -9.68 -0.08 15.59
N TYR A 190 -9.79 -1.40 15.55
CA TYR A 190 -9.01 -2.28 16.42
C TYR A 190 -7.50 -2.15 16.18
N GLU A 191 -7.05 -2.07 14.92
CA GLU A 191 -5.65 -1.83 14.56
C GLU A 191 -5.09 -0.59 15.27
N HIS A 192 -5.84 0.52 15.25
CA HIS A 192 -5.45 1.74 15.95
C HIS A 192 -5.46 1.64 17.48
N SER A 193 -6.15 0.65 18.05
CA SER A 193 -6.11 0.39 19.49
C SER A 193 -4.86 -0.38 19.94
N LEU A 194 -4.19 -1.05 18.99
CA LEU A 194 -2.98 -1.83 19.26
C LEU A 194 -1.72 -0.98 19.42
N VAL A 195 -1.74 0.28 18.97
CA VAL A 195 -0.57 1.16 18.92
C VAL A 195 -0.86 2.53 19.51
N SER A 196 0.09 3.04 20.30
CA SER A 196 0.04 4.39 20.83
C SER A 196 1.40 5.08 20.68
N ALA A 197 1.47 6.38 20.97
CA ALA A 197 2.73 7.11 20.92
C ALA A 197 3.75 6.60 21.96
N ASP A 198 3.26 6.01 23.04
CA ASP A 198 4.04 5.53 24.18
C ASP A 198 4.25 4.00 24.13
N ASP A 199 3.51 3.28 23.27
CA ASP A 199 3.66 1.82 23.10
C ASP A 199 3.53 1.42 21.62
N LEU A 200 4.66 1.01 21.04
CA LEU A 200 4.80 0.53 19.69
C LEU A 200 5.05 -0.99 19.61
N SER A 201 4.93 -1.72 20.71
CA SER A 201 5.27 -3.14 20.80
C SER A 201 4.44 -4.01 19.84
N LYS A 202 3.21 -3.60 19.51
CA LYS A 202 2.29 -4.34 18.64
C LYS A 202 2.22 -3.81 17.20
N VAL A 203 3.14 -2.93 16.79
CA VAL A 203 3.13 -2.39 15.41
C VAL A 203 3.19 -3.49 14.34
N ASN A 204 3.94 -4.58 14.56
CA ASN A 204 3.98 -5.69 13.62
C ASN A 204 2.63 -6.43 13.51
N VAL A 205 1.89 -6.56 14.61
CA VAL A 205 0.54 -7.16 14.60
C VAL A 205 -0.42 -6.22 13.85
N ALA A 206 -0.39 -4.93 14.14
CA ALA A 206 -1.18 -3.92 13.45
C ALA A 206 -0.89 -3.95 11.94
N PHE A 207 0.37 -3.93 11.54
CA PHE A 207 0.76 -3.87 10.14
C PHE A 207 0.50 -5.17 9.37
N PHE A 208 0.98 -6.32 9.86
CA PHE A 208 0.90 -7.58 9.09
C PHE A 208 -0.42 -8.32 9.31
N THR A 209 -0.80 -8.53 10.57
CA THR A 209 -1.94 -9.39 10.88
C THR A 209 -3.25 -8.70 10.54
N MET A 210 -3.46 -7.45 10.98
CA MET A 210 -4.74 -6.76 10.76
C MET A 210 -4.97 -6.51 9.27
N ASN A 211 -3.97 -6.05 8.53
CA ASN A 211 -4.11 -5.82 7.09
C ASN A 211 -4.29 -7.11 6.29
N GLY A 212 -3.65 -8.21 6.71
CA GLY A 212 -3.90 -9.53 6.15
C GLY A 212 -5.36 -9.98 6.36
N VAL A 213 -5.91 -9.78 7.56
CA VAL A 213 -7.31 -10.11 7.87
C VAL A 213 -8.27 -9.22 7.07
N ILE A 214 -8.04 -7.90 7.00
CA ILE A 214 -8.84 -6.99 6.16
C ILE A 214 -8.88 -7.46 4.71
N SER A 215 -7.72 -7.82 4.14
CA SER A 215 -7.63 -8.30 2.75
C SER A 215 -8.47 -9.56 2.51
N ILE A 216 -8.40 -10.53 3.44
CA ILE A 216 -9.17 -11.78 3.34
C ILE A 216 -10.67 -11.50 3.52
N VAL A 217 -11.05 -10.68 4.48
CA VAL A 217 -12.45 -10.27 4.70
C VAL A 217 -13.01 -9.63 3.45
N MET A 218 -12.34 -8.60 2.91
CA MET A 218 -12.80 -7.91 1.71
C MET A 218 -12.90 -8.87 0.51
N LEU A 219 -11.94 -9.78 0.33
CA LEU A 219 -11.99 -10.78 -0.74
C LEU A 219 -13.21 -11.70 -0.61
N ILE A 220 -13.42 -12.29 0.56
CA ILE A 220 -14.51 -13.25 0.80
C ILE A 220 -15.87 -12.57 0.62
N PHE A 221 -16.06 -11.39 1.21
CA PHE A 221 -17.35 -10.70 1.16
C PHE A 221 -17.63 -10.10 -0.22
N THR A 222 -16.60 -9.66 -0.96
CA THR A 222 -16.77 -9.20 -2.34
C THR A 222 -17.14 -10.36 -3.26
N ILE A 223 -16.43 -11.50 -3.19
CA ILE A 223 -16.76 -12.69 -3.99
C ILE A 223 -18.14 -13.23 -3.59
N GLY A 224 -18.43 -13.31 -2.29
CA GLY A 224 -19.73 -13.77 -1.79
C GLY A 224 -20.88 -12.93 -2.32
N ASP A 225 -20.72 -11.61 -2.38
CA ASP A 225 -21.73 -10.68 -2.91
C ASP A 225 -21.97 -10.87 -4.42
N LEU A 226 -20.90 -11.15 -5.17
CA LEU A 226 -20.98 -11.36 -6.63
C LEU A 226 -21.57 -12.72 -7.03
N LEU A 227 -21.68 -13.68 -6.10
CA LEU A 227 -22.21 -15.02 -6.35
C LEU A 227 -23.71 -15.15 -5.99
N ILE A 228 -24.30 -14.15 -5.34
CA ILE A 228 -25.69 -14.09 -4.94
C ILE A 228 -26.49 -13.17 -5.85
#